data_7ef97348dac226949f3bfde1b541e658
#
_entry.id   7ef97348dac226949f3bfde1b541e658
#
_cell.length_a   1.000
_cell.length_b   1.000
_cell.length_c   1.000
_cell.angle_alpha   90.00
_cell.angle_beta   90.00
_cell.angle_gamma   90.00
#
_symmetry.space_group_name_H-M   'P 1'
#
loop_
_entity.id
_entity.type
_entity.pdbx_description
1 polymer ?
#
loop_
_entity_poly.entity_id
_entity_poly.type
_entity_poly.pdbx_seq_one_letter_code
_entity_poly.pdbx_strand_id
1 'polypeptide(L)'
;MKICFLMYPWEQVKPDTDSTLRMVHEAVLRGHTVAITSPASLTIRDSVASAFCNVFVKNSRVSEKFPTFYRNAEFRRSRLPLAGFDAIIVRLNPPLDTIILNFLDSVQDDVFIMNDINGMRIANNKLYTAAFTGPAAKYMPATHVSKNRDYLEKVLQESTGNRMILKPLNGFGGKGVIVVEKSARQSFRSLLDFYVGSGSSSNYVILQEFVEGAENGDVRILMLNGEPIGAMRRIPDENDVRSNVHAGGRVVKHTLTREDRELCRAIAPKLVRDGLYLTGLDVINGKLIEVNVMAPGGIVRINKLNRVRLQRPIMDFVENVVEAKALVERQKNAFRQAIDDANTH
;
A
#
# COMPACT_ATOMS: atom_id res chain seq x y z
N MET A 1 20.49 3.89 11.88
CA MET A 1 19.49 4.85 11.39
C MET A 1 18.39 5.05 12.42
N LYS A 2 17.65 6.15 12.33
CA LYS A 2 16.42 6.43 13.09
C LYS A 2 15.22 6.23 12.16
N ILE A 3 14.39 5.25 12.41
CA ILE A 3 13.25 4.86 11.57
C ILE A 3 11.96 5.08 12.34
N CYS A 4 11.00 5.78 11.74
CA CYS A 4 9.67 5.96 12.29
C CYS A 4 8.66 5.12 11.49
N PHE A 5 7.84 4.33 12.19
CA PHE A 5 6.68 3.69 11.61
C PHE A 5 5.42 4.50 11.97
N LEU A 6 4.84 5.14 10.97
CA LEU A 6 3.54 5.80 11.10
C LEU A 6 2.45 4.75 10.83
N MET A 7 1.82 4.28 11.91
CA MET A 7 0.91 3.13 11.87
C MET A 7 -0.24 3.29 12.88
N TYR A 8 -1.12 2.33 12.94
CA TYR A 8 -2.14 2.25 13.99
C TYR A 8 -1.51 1.98 15.37
N PRO A 9 -2.22 2.24 16.48
CA PRO A 9 -1.72 2.03 17.84
C PRO A 9 -1.18 0.62 18.06
N TRP A 10 -0.09 0.51 18.84
CA TRP A 10 0.59 -0.75 19.12
C TRP A 10 -0.35 -1.82 19.69
N GLU A 11 -1.29 -1.42 20.52
CA GLU A 11 -2.26 -2.28 21.18
C GLU A 11 -3.26 -2.94 20.21
N GLN A 12 -3.39 -2.39 18.99
CA GLN A 12 -4.24 -2.93 17.93
C GLN A 12 -3.51 -3.93 17.02
N VAL A 13 -2.20 -4.10 17.21
CA VAL A 13 -1.39 -5.03 16.45
C VAL A 13 -1.84 -6.46 16.71
N LYS A 14 -2.02 -7.24 15.64
CA LYS A 14 -2.29 -8.69 15.70
C LYS A 14 -0.97 -9.45 15.43
N PRO A 15 -0.23 -9.86 16.45
CA PRO A 15 1.15 -10.33 16.29
C PRO A 15 1.33 -11.43 15.26
N ASP A 16 0.41 -12.37 15.18
CA ASP A 16 0.52 -13.54 14.32
C ASP A 16 0.33 -13.26 12.82
N THR A 17 -0.27 -12.12 12.46
CA THR A 17 -0.63 -11.82 11.06
C THR A 17 -0.15 -10.46 10.58
N ASP A 18 0.39 -9.64 11.46
CA ASP A 18 0.74 -8.26 11.17
C ASP A 18 2.02 -8.13 10.34
N SER A 19 1.90 -7.53 9.16
CA SER A 19 3.02 -7.29 8.25
C SER A 19 3.92 -6.14 8.72
N THR A 20 3.36 -5.11 9.35
CA THR A 20 4.10 -3.96 9.86
C THR A 20 5.00 -4.37 11.01
N LEU A 21 4.46 -5.16 11.94
CA LEU A 21 5.22 -5.69 13.07
C LEU A 21 6.45 -6.51 12.61
N ARG A 22 6.37 -7.22 11.46
CA ARG A 22 7.53 -7.93 10.88
C ARG A 22 8.64 -6.97 10.46
N MET A 23 8.30 -5.84 9.87
CA MET A 23 9.28 -4.81 9.48
C MET A 23 9.84 -4.09 10.70
N VAL A 24 9.00 -3.74 11.68
CA VAL A 24 9.43 -3.16 12.96
C VAL A 24 10.43 -4.08 13.67
N HIS A 25 10.11 -5.37 13.78
CA HIS A 25 10.98 -6.36 14.40
C HIS A 25 12.34 -6.47 13.69
N GLU A 26 12.34 -6.54 12.35
CA GLU A 26 13.58 -6.59 11.55
C GLU A 26 14.43 -5.33 11.78
N ALA A 27 13.82 -4.14 11.78
CA ALA A 27 14.51 -2.89 12.03
C ALA A 27 15.16 -2.84 13.43
N VAL A 28 14.46 -3.33 14.46
CA VAL A 28 14.99 -3.41 15.82
C VAL A 28 16.12 -4.43 15.91
N LEU A 29 15.98 -5.61 15.28
CA LEU A 29 17.04 -6.64 15.24
C LEU A 29 18.32 -6.14 14.55
N ARG A 30 18.21 -5.27 13.55
CA ARG A 30 19.36 -4.63 12.88
C ARG A 30 20.00 -3.51 13.71
N GLY A 31 19.48 -3.23 14.92
CA GLY A 31 20.03 -2.22 15.84
C GLY A 31 19.64 -0.78 15.50
N HIS A 32 18.65 -0.56 14.63
CA HIS A 32 18.14 0.78 14.37
C HIS A 32 17.44 1.38 15.58
N THR A 33 17.43 2.70 15.69
CA THR A 33 16.55 3.41 16.62
C THR A 33 15.16 3.48 16.00
N VAL A 34 14.24 2.68 16.53
CA VAL A 34 12.89 2.55 15.98
C VAL A 34 11.88 3.30 16.83
N ALA A 35 11.05 4.11 16.20
CA ALA A 35 9.93 4.80 16.79
C ALA A 35 8.62 4.38 16.12
N ILE A 36 7.56 4.35 16.90
CA ILE A 36 6.19 4.13 16.41
C ILE A 36 5.37 5.36 16.74
N THR A 37 4.58 5.82 15.80
CA THR A 37 3.61 6.90 16.00
C THR A 37 2.30 6.61 15.27
N SER A 38 1.26 7.31 15.65
CA SER A 38 -0.05 7.22 14.98
C SER A 38 -0.48 8.58 14.45
N PRO A 39 -1.44 8.65 13.51
CA PRO A 39 -1.96 9.93 13.01
C PRO A 39 -2.38 10.91 14.09
N ALA A 40 -3.05 10.42 15.15
CA ALA A 40 -3.50 11.26 16.27
C ALA A 40 -2.35 11.87 17.09
N SER A 41 -1.12 11.42 16.86
CA SER A 41 0.08 11.89 17.56
C SER A 41 0.90 12.92 16.77
N LEU A 42 0.50 13.23 15.53
CA LEU A 42 1.14 14.26 14.71
C LEU A 42 0.78 15.65 15.21
N THR A 43 1.75 16.56 15.21
CA THR A 43 1.57 17.94 15.65
C THR A 43 2.53 18.88 14.95
N ILE A 44 2.13 20.14 14.79
CA ILE A 44 3.03 21.23 14.38
C ILE A 44 3.07 22.23 15.54
N ARG A 45 4.28 22.62 15.92
CA ARG A 45 4.51 23.70 16.86
C ARG A 45 5.66 24.55 16.35
N ASP A 46 5.43 25.85 16.29
CA ASP A 46 6.43 26.83 15.84
C ASP A 46 7.05 26.43 14.49
N SER A 47 6.19 26.06 13.52
CA SER A 47 6.54 25.59 12.18
C SER A 47 7.31 24.27 12.12
N VAL A 48 7.49 23.55 13.24
CA VAL A 48 8.18 22.27 13.29
C VAL A 48 7.18 21.13 13.38
N ALA A 49 7.08 20.34 12.31
CA ALA A 49 6.29 19.10 12.31
C ALA A 49 6.95 18.05 13.21
N SER A 50 6.19 17.53 14.15
CA SER A 50 6.65 16.59 15.19
C SER A 50 5.62 15.51 15.43
N ALA A 51 6.03 14.44 16.09
CA ALA A 51 5.12 13.37 16.55
C ALA A 51 5.42 12.96 17.99
N PHE A 52 4.38 12.61 18.73
CA PHE A 52 4.53 11.88 19.98
C PHE A 52 4.76 10.41 19.65
N CYS A 53 5.96 9.93 19.95
CA CYS A 53 6.43 8.60 19.54
C CYS A 53 6.62 7.70 20.75
N ASN A 54 6.32 6.42 20.55
CA ASN A 54 6.80 5.31 21.36
C ASN A 54 8.14 4.84 20.76
N VAL A 55 9.25 5.19 21.39
CA VAL A 55 10.60 4.80 20.95
C VAL A 55 10.99 3.51 21.65
N PHE A 56 11.37 2.48 20.88
CA PHE A 56 11.86 1.23 21.47
C PHE A 56 13.05 1.46 22.37
N VAL A 57 12.99 0.91 23.58
CA VAL A 57 14.14 0.87 24.49
C VAL A 57 15.13 -0.15 23.95
N LYS A 58 16.41 0.26 23.82
CA LYS A 58 17.48 -0.64 23.41
C LYS A 58 17.77 -1.61 24.54
N ASN A 59 17.17 -2.79 24.46
CA ASN A 59 17.51 -3.91 25.33
C ASN A 59 18.61 -4.75 24.72
N SER A 60 19.52 -5.25 25.54
CA SER A 60 20.66 -6.08 25.12
C SER A 60 20.23 -7.43 24.48
N ARG A 61 18.96 -7.82 24.57
CA ARG A 61 18.41 -9.06 24.04
C ARG A 61 17.04 -8.84 23.39
N VAL A 62 17.04 -8.43 22.13
CA VAL A 62 15.82 -8.46 21.32
C VAL A 62 15.49 -9.92 20.98
N SER A 63 14.31 -10.39 21.35
CA SER A 63 13.91 -11.76 21.06
C SER A 63 13.73 -11.98 19.56
N GLU A 64 14.36 -13.00 19.01
CA GLU A 64 14.12 -13.44 17.63
C GLU A 64 12.71 -14.05 17.46
N LYS A 65 12.12 -14.56 18.54
CA LYS A 65 10.77 -15.12 18.53
C LYS A 65 9.75 -14.00 18.54
N PHE A 66 9.01 -13.93 17.48
CA PHE A 66 8.11 -12.86 17.14
C PHE A 66 7.02 -12.53 18.19
N PRO A 67 6.26 -13.51 18.71
CA PRO A 67 5.28 -13.23 19.76
C PRO A 67 5.93 -12.73 21.06
N THR A 68 7.15 -13.22 21.36
CA THR A 68 7.91 -12.78 22.53
C THR A 68 8.40 -11.35 22.37
N PHE A 69 8.90 -10.98 21.18
CA PHE A 69 9.27 -9.61 20.87
C PHE A 69 8.10 -8.64 21.11
N TYR A 70 6.92 -8.95 20.56
CA TYR A 70 5.76 -8.08 20.72
C TYR A 70 5.35 -7.90 22.18
N ARG A 71 5.31 -8.98 22.96
CA ARG A 71 4.89 -8.94 24.38
C ARG A 71 5.88 -8.22 25.28
N ASN A 72 7.16 -8.31 24.95
CA ASN A 72 8.25 -7.77 25.78
C ASN A 72 8.76 -6.42 25.22
N ALA A 73 8.05 -5.79 24.29
CA ALA A 73 8.42 -4.49 23.76
C ALA A 73 8.27 -3.41 24.83
N GLU A 74 9.36 -2.74 25.14
CA GLU A 74 9.39 -1.61 26.06
C GLU A 74 9.59 -0.31 25.29
N PHE A 75 8.87 0.74 25.70
CA PHE A 75 8.86 2.02 25.02
C PHE A 75 9.18 3.17 25.97
N ARG A 76 9.96 4.13 25.46
CA ARG A 76 10.06 5.47 26.00
C ARG A 76 9.23 6.43 25.16
N ARG A 77 8.31 7.14 25.78
CA ARG A 77 7.55 8.19 25.10
C ARG A 77 8.42 9.45 24.91
N SER A 78 8.43 9.99 23.70
CA SER A 78 9.15 11.21 23.36
C SER A 78 8.41 11.96 22.25
N ARG A 79 8.40 13.31 22.33
CA ARG A 79 8.05 14.12 21.16
C ARG A 79 9.31 14.30 20.31
N LEU A 80 9.25 13.91 19.07
CA LEU A 80 10.37 13.96 18.12
C LEU A 80 9.98 14.77 16.88
N PRO A 81 10.87 15.65 16.36
CA PRO A 81 10.64 16.29 15.08
C PRO A 81 10.67 15.24 13.97
N LEU A 82 9.76 15.35 13.00
CA LEU A 82 9.70 14.40 11.88
C LEU A 82 10.99 14.46 11.03
N ALA A 83 11.57 15.65 10.83
CA ALA A 83 12.85 15.83 10.15
C ALA A 83 14.05 15.18 10.88
N GLY A 84 13.87 14.73 12.11
CA GLY A 84 14.91 14.02 12.88
C GLY A 84 15.02 12.53 12.59
N PHE A 85 14.19 11.99 11.71
CA PHE A 85 14.25 10.60 11.25
C PHE A 85 14.99 10.51 9.91
N ASP A 86 15.67 9.38 9.70
CA ASP A 86 16.29 9.05 8.42
C ASP A 86 15.24 8.48 7.45
N ALA A 87 14.26 7.74 7.98
CA ALA A 87 13.13 7.20 7.22
C ALA A 87 11.83 7.23 8.01
N ILE A 88 10.71 7.49 7.30
CA ILE A 88 9.34 7.32 7.80
C ILE A 88 8.63 6.28 6.92
N ILE A 89 8.22 5.17 7.53
CA ILE A 89 7.50 4.10 6.84
C ILE A 89 6.02 4.23 7.17
N VAL A 90 5.22 4.60 6.16
CA VAL A 90 3.77 4.81 6.31
C VAL A 90 3.06 3.48 6.18
N ARG A 91 2.37 3.07 7.26
CA ARG A 91 1.67 1.80 7.35
C ARG A 91 0.23 1.98 7.88
N LEU A 92 -0.48 2.92 7.27
CA LEU A 92 -1.86 3.24 7.62
C LEU A 92 -2.84 2.44 6.77
N ASN A 93 -3.92 1.99 7.38
CA ASN A 93 -5.02 1.37 6.66
C ASN A 93 -5.87 2.43 5.96
N PRO A 94 -6.44 2.13 4.78
CA PRO A 94 -7.41 3.02 4.15
C PRO A 94 -8.69 3.17 5.03
N PRO A 95 -9.43 4.30 4.92
CA PRO A 95 -9.17 5.43 4.03
C PRO A 95 -8.03 6.31 4.54
N LEU A 96 -7.27 6.88 3.60
CA LEU A 96 -6.18 7.82 3.92
C LEU A 96 -6.78 9.20 4.22
N ASP A 97 -6.49 9.74 5.40
CA ASP A 97 -6.65 11.15 5.66
C ASP A 97 -5.52 11.95 4.99
N THR A 98 -5.88 12.77 4.00
CA THR A 98 -4.91 13.56 3.24
C THR A 98 -4.18 14.60 4.07
N ILE A 99 -4.73 15.02 5.22
CA ILE A 99 -4.07 15.93 6.16
C ILE A 99 -2.79 15.29 6.71
N ILE A 100 -2.76 13.96 6.89
CA ILE A 100 -1.55 13.25 7.32
C ILE A 100 -0.42 13.45 6.32
N LEU A 101 -0.72 13.43 5.02
CA LEU A 101 0.28 13.66 3.98
C LEU A 101 0.84 15.09 4.02
N ASN A 102 0.04 16.08 4.43
CA ASN A 102 0.50 17.46 4.57
C ASN A 102 1.52 17.62 5.72
N PHE A 103 1.37 16.84 6.81
CA PHE A 103 2.43 16.78 7.84
C PHE A 103 3.74 16.21 7.27
N LEU A 104 3.65 15.19 6.43
CA LEU A 104 4.81 14.53 5.84
C LEU A 104 5.46 15.37 4.73
N ASP A 105 4.67 16.16 3.97
CA ASP A 105 5.16 17.09 2.95
C ASP A 105 6.22 18.04 3.51
N SER A 106 6.01 18.51 4.74
CA SER A 106 6.93 19.47 5.38
C SER A 106 8.34 18.92 5.62
N VAL A 107 8.55 17.62 5.46
CA VAL A 107 9.84 16.95 5.74
C VAL A 107 10.29 16.00 4.60
N GLN A 108 9.62 15.98 3.46
CA GLN A 108 9.91 15.02 2.38
C GLN A 108 11.31 15.23 1.76
N ASP A 109 11.81 16.45 1.79
CA ASP A 109 13.14 16.77 1.28
C ASP A 109 14.26 16.25 2.21
N ASP A 110 14.00 16.19 3.51
CA ASP A 110 14.95 15.77 4.52
C ASP A 110 14.91 14.27 4.81
N VAL A 111 13.71 13.67 4.78
CA VAL A 111 13.44 12.30 5.24
C VAL A 111 13.04 11.40 4.09
N PHE A 112 13.53 10.16 4.07
CA PHE A 112 13.00 9.17 3.13
C PHE A 112 11.62 8.70 3.61
N ILE A 113 10.58 8.89 2.80
CA ILE A 113 9.20 8.47 3.11
C ILE A 113 8.80 7.33 2.18
N MET A 114 8.43 6.20 2.73
CA MET A 114 7.98 5.02 1.97
C MET A 114 6.49 4.72 2.24
N ASN A 115 5.57 4.72 1.22
CA ASN A 115 5.77 5.16 -0.16
C ASN A 115 5.82 6.69 -0.26
N ASP A 116 6.19 7.19 -1.45
CA ASP A 116 6.18 8.63 -1.76
C ASP A 116 4.81 9.26 -1.52
N ILE A 117 4.82 10.50 -1.04
CA ILE A 117 3.62 11.23 -0.63
C ILE A 117 2.70 11.49 -1.82
N ASN A 118 3.25 11.92 -2.95
CA ASN A 118 2.46 12.18 -4.15
C ASN A 118 1.95 10.88 -4.76
N GLY A 119 2.76 9.82 -4.73
CA GLY A 119 2.35 8.48 -5.10
C GLY A 119 1.15 8.00 -4.26
N MET A 120 1.20 8.19 -2.95
CA MET A 120 0.08 7.84 -2.06
C MET A 120 -1.17 8.69 -2.35
N ARG A 121 -1.02 10.01 -2.65
CA ARG A 121 -2.16 10.87 -3.00
C ARG A 121 -2.90 10.39 -4.23
N ILE A 122 -2.18 10.07 -5.31
CA ILE A 122 -2.80 9.66 -6.58
C ILE A 122 -3.32 8.21 -6.56
N ALA A 123 -2.75 7.36 -5.71
CA ALA A 123 -3.03 5.92 -5.71
C ALA A 123 -3.89 5.44 -4.52
N ASN A 124 -4.43 6.34 -3.70
CA ASN A 124 -5.24 5.99 -2.52
C ASN A 124 -6.66 5.50 -2.84
N ASN A 125 -7.02 5.41 -4.11
CA ASN A 125 -8.31 4.91 -4.57
C ASN A 125 -8.17 4.05 -5.83
N LYS A 126 -9.26 3.38 -6.21
CA LYS A 126 -9.27 2.40 -7.32
C LYS A 126 -9.13 3.02 -8.72
N LEU A 127 -9.26 4.35 -8.85
CA LEU A 127 -9.04 5.03 -10.13
C LEU A 127 -7.60 4.84 -10.62
N TYR A 128 -6.65 4.79 -9.70
CA TYR A 128 -5.25 4.54 -10.04
C TYR A 128 -5.05 3.27 -10.87
N THR A 129 -5.70 2.17 -10.45
CA THR A 129 -5.63 0.90 -11.19
C THR A 129 -6.30 1.01 -12.56
N ALA A 130 -7.39 1.77 -12.68
CA ALA A 130 -8.10 1.96 -13.95
C ALA A 130 -7.33 2.83 -14.96
N ALA A 131 -6.30 3.57 -14.53
CA ALA A 131 -5.56 4.53 -15.36
C ALA A 131 -4.24 3.99 -15.92
N PHE A 132 -3.99 2.68 -15.91
CA PHE A 132 -2.82 2.09 -16.57
C PHE A 132 -2.99 2.06 -18.08
N THR A 133 -1.97 2.49 -18.80
CA THR A 133 -1.93 2.61 -20.27
C THR A 133 -0.70 1.91 -20.86
N GLY A 134 -0.55 1.92 -22.19
CA GLY A 134 0.58 1.33 -22.88
C GLY A 134 0.68 -0.20 -22.67
N PRO A 135 1.87 -0.75 -22.46
CA PRO A 135 2.06 -2.20 -22.27
C PRO A 135 1.29 -2.82 -21.11
N ALA A 136 0.94 -2.01 -20.09
CA ALA A 136 0.17 -2.45 -18.94
C ALA A 136 -1.32 -2.62 -19.26
N ALA A 137 -1.85 -1.91 -20.25
CA ALA A 137 -3.29 -1.90 -20.57
C ALA A 137 -3.84 -3.30 -20.86
N LYS A 138 -3.07 -4.20 -21.48
CA LYS A 138 -3.51 -5.57 -21.78
C LYS A 138 -3.81 -6.41 -20.54
N TYR A 139 -3.26 -6.02 -19.38
CA TYR A 139 -3.48 -6.70 -18.11
C TYR A 139 -4.65 -6.10 -17.32
N MET A 140 -5.23 -5.00 -17.80
CA MET A 140 -6.40 -4.40 -17.15
C MET A 140 -7.69 -5.07 -17.66
N PRO A 141 -8.64 -5.41 -16.80
CA PRO A 141 -9.99 -5.69 -17.22
C PRO A 141 -10.63 -4.40 -17.76
N ALA A 142 -11.56 -4.51 -18.72
CA ALA A 142 -12.30 -3.35 -19.22
C ALA A 142 -12.96 -2.64 -18.04
N THR A 143 -12.64 -1.35 -17.85
CA THR A 143 -13.02 -0.59 -16.64
C THR A 143 -13.58 0.76 -17.02
N HIS A 144 -14.74 1.07 -16.49
CA HIS A 144 -15.45 2.34 -16.69
C HIS A 144 -15.67 3.01 -15.35
N VAL A 145 -15.31 4.27 -15.23
CA VAL A 145 -15.48 5.07 -14.01
C VAL A 145 -16.33 6.28 -14.32
N SER A 146 -17.50 6.39 -13.71
CA SER A 146 -18.42 7.48 -14.01
C SER A 146 -19.40 7.76 -12.86
N LYS A 147 -20.03 8.94 -12.91
CA LYS A 147 -21.25 9.30 -12.17
C LYS A 147 -22.47 9.31 -13.11
N ASN A 148 -22.25 9.21 -14.42
CA ASN A 148 -23.32 9.26 -15.42
C ASN A 148 -23.98 7.88 -15.49
N ARG A 149 -25.22 7.80 -14.99
CA ARG A 149 -25.99 6.55 -14.92
C ARG A 149 -26.32 6.00 -16.29
N ASP A 150 -26.77 6.86 -17.21
CA ASP A 150 -27.14 6.45 -18.57
C ASP A 150 -25.93 5.87 -19.31
N TYR A 151 -24.77 6.49 -19.13
CA TYR A 151 -23.52 5.94 -19.66
C TYR A 151 -23.22 4.56 -19.10
N LEU A 152 -23.33 4.38 -17.78
CA LEU A 152 -23.03 3.09 -17.12
C LEU A 152 -24.05 2.00 -17.51
N GLU A 153 -25.33 2.36 -17.69
CA GLU A 153 -26.33 1.43 -18.23
C GLU A 153 -26.00 1.00 -19.66
N LYS A 154 -25.62 1.95 -20.50
CA LYS A 154 -25.19 1.67 -21.87
C LYS A 154 -23.98 0.72 -21.89
N VAL A 155 -22.96 0.98 -21.07
CA VAL A 155 -21.78 0.13 -20.92
C VAL A 155 -22.19 -1.30 -20.53
N LEU A 156 -23.07 -1.48 -19.55
CA LEU A 156 -23.56 -2.81 -19.17
C LEU A 156 -24.24 -3.52 -20.32
N GLN A 157 -25.08 -2.82 -21.09
CA GLN A 157 -25.81 -3.39 -22.23
C GLN A 157 -24.87 -3.76 -23.39
N GLU A 158 -23.85 -2.98 -23.65
CA GLU A 158 -22.88 -3.17 -24.73
C GLU A 158 -21.73 -4.11 -24.35
N SER A 159 -21.61 -4.48 -23.07
CA SER A 159 -20.53 -5.39 -22.61
C SER A 159 -20.58 -6.72 -23.37
N THR A 160 -19.42 -7.30 -23.64
CA THR A 160 -19.30 -8.62 -24.31
C THR A 160 -19.73 -9.77 -23.41
N GLY A 161 -19.53 -9.64 -22.10
CA GLY A 161 -19.94 -10.62 -21.09
C GLY A 161 -21.35 -10.38 -20.56
N ASN A 162 -21.92 -11.39 -19.90
CA ASN A 162 -23.22 -11.28 -19.24
C ASN A 162 -23.15 -10.67 -17.86
N ARG A 163 -21.94 -10.58 -17.27
CA ARG A 163 -21.69 -10.09 -15.91
C ARG A 163 -20.65 -9.00 -15.90
N MET A 164 -20.85 -8.01 -15.03
CA MET A 164 -19.86 -7.01 -14.69
C MET A 164 -19.76 -6.85 -13.17
N ILE A 165 -18.75 -6.16 -12.72
CA ILE A 165 -18.55 -5.82 -11.29
C ILE A 165 -18.85 -4.34 -11.10
N LEU A 166 -19.81 -4.02 -10.24
CA LEU A 166 -20.05 -2.67 -9.72
C LEU A 166 -19.35 -2.52 -8.38
N LYS A 167 -18.56 -1.47 -8.21
CA LYS A 167 -17.84 -1.18 -6.96
C LYS A 167 -17.66 0.31 -6.72
N PRO A 168 -17.66 0.78 -5.44
CA PRO A 168 -17.36 2.18 -5.13
C PRO A 168 -15.89 2.48 -5.44
N LEU A 169 -15.61 3.74 -5.79
CA LEU A 169 -14.24 4.20 -6.04
C LEU A 169 -13.39 4.11 -4.75
N ASN A 170 -13.98 4.56 -3.65
CA ASN A 170 -13.38 4.57 -2.33
C ASN A 170 -13.91 3.37 -1.52
N GLY A 171 -13.17 2.29 -1.47
CA GLY A 171 -13.55 1.10 -0.71
C GLY A 171 -12.36 0.15 -0.58
N PHE A 172 -12.34 -0.61 0.50
CA PHE A 172 -11.29 -1.60 0.79
C PHE A 172 -11.90 -2.87 1.36
N GLY A 173 -11.15 -3.97 1.27
CA GLY A 173 -11.58 -5.26 1.82
C GLY A 173 -12.81 -5.88 1.13
N GLY A 174 -13.08 -5.54 -0.14
CA GLY A 174 -14.21 -6.08 -0.91
C GLY A 174 -15.58 -5.52 -0.50
N LYS A 175 -15.65 -4.53 0.39
CA LYS A 175 -16.92 -3.90 0.78
C LYS A 175 -17.54 -3.16 -0.41
N GLY A 176 -18.83 -3.39 -0.65
CA GLY A 176 -19.56 -2.75 -1.74
C GLY A 176 -19.18 -3.27 -3.14
N VAL A 177 -18.59 -4.44 -3.27
CA VAL A 177 -18.36 -5.11 -4.56
C VAL A 177 -19.55 -6.00 -4.87
N ILE A 178 -20.21 -5.75 -6.00
CA ILE A 178 -21.43 -6.46 -6.42
C ILE A 178 -21.26 -6.94 -7.86
N VAL A 179 -21.61 -8.20 -8.09
CA VAL A 179 -21.77 -8.74 -9.45
C VAL A 179 -23.12 -8.28 -9.99
N VAL A 180 -23.12 -7.69 -11.15
CA VAL A 180 -24.32 -7.24 -11.85
C VAL A 180 -24.48 -8.00 -13.16
N GLU A 181 -25.70 -8.40 -13.46
CA GLU A 181 -26.04 -9.15 -14.67
C GLU A 181 -26.73 -8.25 -15.69
N LYS A 182 -26.43 -8.48 -16.95
CA LYS A 182 -27.04 -7.78 -18.08
C LYS A 182 -28.56 -7.88 -18.11
N SER A 183 -29.08 -9.03 -17.70
CA SER A 183 -30.52 -9.33 -17.61
C SER A 183 -31.26 -8.55 -16.52
N ALA A 184 -30.53 -8.11 -15.46
CA ALA A 184 -31.13 -7.50 -14.26
C ALA A 184 -31.18 -5.97 -14.32
N ARG A 185 -31.67 -5.37 -15.44
CA ARG A 185 -31.63 -3.91 -15.71
C ARG A 185 -32.25 -3.07 -14.60
N GLN A 186 -33.44 -3.44 -14.11
CA GLN A 186 -34.13 -2.65 -13.09
C GLN A 186 -33.36 -2.65 -11.76
N SER A 187 -32.85 -3.81 -11.36
CA SER A 187 -32.00 -3.94 -10.16
C SER A 187 -30.70 -3.14 -10.31
N PHE A 188 -30.11 -3.12 -11.52
CA PHE A 188 -28.92 -2.34 -11.80
C PHE A 188 -29.15 -0.83 -11.66
N ARG A 189 -30.27 -0.30 -12.17
CA ARG A 189 -30.66 1.11 -11.97
C ARG A 189 -30.76 1.46 -10.48
N SER A 190 -31.45 0.64 -9.70
CA SER A 190 -31.57 0.86 -8.26
C SER A 190 -30.19 0.84 -7.56
N LEU A 191 -29.28 -0.03 -7.98
CA LEU A 191 -27.92 -0.04 -7.49
C LEU A 191 -27.14 1.22 -7.88
N LEU A 192 -27.29 1.70 -9.12
CA LEU A 192 -26.68 2.97 -9.55
C LEU A 192 -27.21 4.16 -8.74
N ASP A 193 -28.53 4.20 -8.47
CA ASP A 193 -29.12 5.24 -7.62
C ASP A 193 -28.55 5.24 -6.21
N PHE A 194 -28.34 4.06 -5.65
CA PHE A 194 -27.75 3.91 -4.33
C PHE A 194 -26.25 4.28 -4.32
N TYR A 195 -25.45 3.78 -5.25
CA TYR A 195 -24.00 3.99 -5.25
C TYR A 195 -23.57 5.37 -5.73
N VAL A 196 -24.20 5.88 -6.78
CA VAL A 196 -23.93 7.22 -7.32
C VAL A 196 -24.51 8.29 -6.39
N GLY A 197 -25.70 8.03 -5.82
CA GLY A 197 -26.39 9.05 -5.02
C GLY A 197 -26.95 10.18 -5.89
N SER A 198 -27.28 11.32 -5.28
CA SER A 198 -27.88 12.46 -5.96
C SER A 198 -27.25 13.79 -5.56
N GLY A 199 -27.42 14.81 -6.41
CA GLY A 199 -26.98 16.17 -6.15
C GLY A 199 -25.47 16.36 -6.01
N SER A 200 -25.05 17.29 -5.17
CA SER A 200 -23.63 17.63 -4.95
C SER A 200 -22.84 16.51 -4.28
N SER A 201 -23.51 15.58 -3.62
CA SER A 201 -22.88 14.43 -2.95
C SER A 201 -22.77 13.18 -3.85
N SER A 202 -23.00 13.31 -5.16
CA SER A 202 -22.89 12.18 -6.08
C SER A 202 -21.46 11.64 -6.17
N ASN A 203 -21.35 10.30 -6.16
CA ASN A 203 -20.08 9.59 -6.12
C ASN A 203 -19.74 8.96 -7.46
N TYR A 204 -18.44 8.90 -7.78
CA TYR A 204 -17.96 8.05 -8.86
C TYR A 204 -18.07 6.59 -8.46
N VAL A 205 -18.46 5.76 -9.42
CA VAL A 205 -18.50 4.31 -9.30
C VAL A 205 -17.68 3.68 -10.43
N ILE A 206 -17.24 2.46 -10.18
CA ILE A 206 -16.53 1.64 -11.16
C ILE A 206 -17.48 0.56 -11.64
N LEU A 207 -17.64 0.46 -12.95
CA LEU A 207 -18.23 -0.69 -13.64
C LEU A 207 -17.11 -1.38 -14.41
N GLN A 208 -16.80 -2.62 -14.04
CA GLN A 208 -15.63 -3.35 -14.53
C GLN A 208 -16.06 -4.71 -15.06
N GLU A 209 -15.41 -5.17 -16.13
CA GLU A 209 -15.52 -6.52 -16.65
C GLU A 209 -15.38 -7.55 -15.52
N PHE A 210 -16.28 -8.53 -15.52
CA PHE A 210 -16.14 -9.70 -14.66
C PHE A 210 -15.04 -10.61 -15.21
N VAL A 211 -13.97 -10.80 -14.46
CA VAL A 211 -12.86 -11.67 -14.85
C VAL A 211 -13.21 -13.11 -14.47
N GLU A 212 -13.40 -13.96 -15.47
CA GLU A 212 -13.65 -15.37 -15.26
C GLU A 212 -12.50 -16.05 -14.50
N GLY A 213 -12.82 -17.00 -13.64
CA GLY A 213 -11.84 -17.64 -12.76
C GLY A 213 -11.72 -16.97 -11.38
N ALA A 214 -12.51 -15.94 -11.08
CA ALA A 214 -12.55 -15.30 -9.77
C ALA A 214 -12.93 -16.28 -8.64
N GLU A 215 -13.72 -17.30 -8.95
CA GLU A 215 -14.07 -18.40 -8.04
C GLU A 215 -12.85 -19.21 -7.59
N ASN A 216 -11.78 -19.23 -8.38
CA ASN A 216 -10.50 -19.85 -8.04
C ASN A 216 -9.61 -18.97 -7.19
N GLY A 217 -10.10 -17.78 -6.85
CA GLY A 217 -9.44 -16.77 -6.05
C GLY A 217 -8.51 -15.86 -6.83
N ASP A 218 -7.81 -15.04 -6.08
CA ASP A 218 -6.83 -14.08 -6.61
C ASP A 218 -5.41 -14.37 -6.14
N VAL A 219 -4.44 -13.85 -6.86
CA VAL A 219 -3.03 -13.88 -6.47
C VAL A 219 -2.67 -12.51 -5.90
N ARG A 220 -2.29 -12.45 -4.61
CA ARG A 220 -1.63 -11.30 -4.01
C ARG A 220 -0.14 -11.38 -4.28
N ILE A 221 0.39 -10.42 -5.06
CA ILE A 221 1.83 -10.26 -5.32
C ILE A 221 2.32 -9.04 -4.56
N LEU A 222 3.36 -9.19 -3.74
CA LEU A 222 4.06 -8.04 -3.14
C LEU A 222 5.18 -7.59 -4.07
N MET A 223 5.18 -6.29 -4.36
CA MET A 223 6.21 -5.61 -5.16
C MET A 223 7.06 -4.74 -4.26
N LEU A 224 8.34 -4.69 -4.54
CA LEU A 224 9.29 -3.76 -3.92
C LEU A 224 10.11 -3.09 -5.03
N ASN A 225 9.98 -1.77 -5.15
CA ASN A 225 10.69 -0.96 -6.14
C ASN A 225 10.62 -1.54 -7.57
N GLY A 226 9.41 -1.95 -7.97
CA GLY A 226 9.14 -2.52 -9.30
C GLY A 226 9.39 -4.03 -9.44
N GLU A 227 10.02 -4.69 -8.45
CA GLU A 227 10.30 -6.12 -8.49
C GLU A 227 9.31 -6.93 -7.63
N PRO A 228 8.79 -8.07 -8.11
CA PRO A 228 7.95 -8.94 -7.33
C PRO A 228 8.79 -9.73 -6.32
N ILE A 229 8.57 -9.52 -5.03
CA ILE A 229 9.34 -10.14 -3.94
C ILE A 229 8.67 -11.39 -3.35
N GLY A 230 7.38 -11.60 -3.61
CA GLY A 230 6.68 -12.80 -3.13
C GLY A 230 5.20 -12.76 -3.45
N ALA A 231 4.56 -13.94 -3.41
CA ALA A 231 3.15 -14.08 -3.72
C ALA A 231 2.47 -15.16 -2.87
N MET A 232 1.15 -15.05 -2.78
CA MET A 232 0.25 -16.06 -2.24
C MET A 232 -1.07 -16.03 -3.02
N ARG A 233 -1.75 -17.17 -3.11
CA ARG A 233 -3.12 -17.23 -3.64
C ARG A 233 -4.13 -17.16 -2.49
N ARG A 234 -5.15 -16.35 -2.65
CA ARG A 234 -6.29 -16.26 -1.74
C ARG A 234 -7.49 -16.92 -2.42
N ILE A 235 -8.06 -17.91 -1.80
CA ILE A 235 -9.20 -18.66 -2.32
C ILE A 235 -10.42 -18.24 -1.51
N PRO A 236 -11.53 -17.81 -2.16
CA PRO A 236 -12.75 -17.41 -1.46
C PRO A 236 -13.37 -18.59 -0.73
N ASP A 237 -14.28 -18.30 0.20
CA ASP A 237 -15.16 -19.30 0.77
C ASP A 237 -16.21 -19.70 -0.27
N GLU A 238 -16.78 -20.90 -0.16
CA GLU A 238 -17.69 -21.52 -1.17
C GLU A 238 -18.90 -20.65 -1.54
N ASN A 239 -19.29 -19.71 -0.67
CA ASN A 239 -20.44 -18.83 -0.87
C ASN A 239 -20.08 -17.36 -1.10
N ASP A 240 -18.82 -17.02 -1.37
CA ASP A 240 -18.40 -15.62 -1.58
C ASP A 240 -17.52 -15.51 -2.84
N VAL A 241 -17.78 -14.51 -3.67
CA VAL A 241 -16.92 -14.16 -4.82
C VAL A 241 -15.68 -13.38 -4.41
N ARG A 242 -15.59 -12.97 -3.13
CA ARG A 242 -14.47 -12.19 -2.60
C ARG A 242 -13.42 -13.11 -1.99
N SER A 243 -12.23 -13.10 -2.52
CA SER A 243 -11.09 -13.91 -2.09
C SER A 243 -10.27 -13.32 -0.94
N ASN A 244 -10.59 -12.09 -0.50
CA ASN A 244 -9.80 -11.46 0.54
C ASN A 244 -9.95 -12.16 1.91
N VAL A 245 -8.87 -12.19 2.68
CA VAL A 245 -8.80 -12.92 3.96
C VAL A 245 -9.75 -12.36 5.03
N HIS A 246 -10.16 -11.11 4.92
CA HIS A 246 -11.14 -10.50 5.84
C HIS A 246 -12.57 -11.02 5.59
N ALA A 247 -12.83 -11.63 4.43
CA ALA A 247 -14.10 -12.25 4.08
C ALA A 247 -14.12 -13.78 4.33
N GLY A 248 -13.12 -14.34 5.06
CA GLY A 248 -13.08 -15.78 5.38
C GLY A 248 -12.22 -16.63 4.43
N GLY A 249 -11.68 -16.06 3.36
CA GLY A 249 -10.89 -16.80 2.37
C GLY A 249 -9.63 -17.46 2.96
N ARG A 250 -9.31 -18.66 2.48
CA ARG A 250 -8.07 -19.38 2.83
C ARG A 250 -6.91 -18.94 1.95
N VAL A 251 -5.69 -19.03 2.48
CA VAL A 251 -4.46 -18.71 1.72
C VAL A 251 -3.66 -19.98 1.43
N VAL A 252 -3.14 -20.07 0.23
CA VAL A 252 -2.25 -21.16 -0.20
C VAL A 252 -1.00 -20.61 -0.86
N LYS A 253 0.04 -21.45 -0.92
CA LYS A 253 1.28 -21.12 -1.59
C LYS A 253 1.04 -20.79 -3.06
N HIS A 254 1.66 -19.73 -3.55
CA HIS A 254 1.75 -19.41 -4.96
C HIS A 254 3.20 -19.13 -5.34
N THR A 255 3.69 -19.80 -6.37
CA THR A 255 4.98 -19.53 -6.97
C THR A 255 4.74 -18.65 -8.19
N LEU A 256 5.43 -17.52 -8.26
CA LEU A 256 5.30 -16.57 -9.37
C LEU A 256 5.54 -17.26 -10.71
N THR A 257 4.53 -17.27 -11.56
CA THR A 257 4.59 -17.80 -12.92
C THR A 257 5.33 -16.85 -13.86
N ARG A 258 5.52 -17.26 -15.10
CA ARG A 258 6.06 -16.39 -16.14
C ARG A 258 5.10 -15.21 -16.42
N GLU A 259 3.82 -15.50 -16.51
CA GLU A 259 2.74 -14.55 -16.76
C GLU A 259 2.66 -13.52 -15.62
N ASP A 260 2.75 -13.94 -14.35
CA ASP A 260 2.83 -13.02 -13.21
C ASP A 260 4.01 -12.06 -13.33
N ARG A 261 5.16 -12.56 -13.71
CA ARG A 261 6.38 -11.73 -13.88
C ARG A 261 6.26 -10.78 -15.06
N GLU A 262 5.64 -11.18 -16.16
CA GLU A 262 5.39 -10.33 -17.32
C GLU A 262 4.41 -9.19 -16.97
N LEU A 263 3.34 -9.51 -16.23
CA LEU A 263 2.42 -8.50 -15.68
C LEU A 263 3.16 -7.51 -14.76
N CYS A 264 3.94 -8.02 -13.81
CA CYS A 264 4.71 -7.17 -12.90
C CYS A 264 5.65 -6.23 -13.66
N ARG A 265 6.40 -6.74 -14.66
CA ARG A 265 7.30 -5.91 -15.50
C ARG A 265 6.55 -4.82 -16.27
N ALA A 266 5.35 -5.10 -16.75
CA ALA A 266 4.55 -4.12 -17.48
C ALA A 266 4.03 -2.99 -16.58
N ILE A 267 3.77 -3.28 -15.30
CA ILE A 267 3.21 -2.35 -14.32
C ILE A 267 4.31 -1.57 -13.60
N ALA A 268 5.47 -2.19 -13.37
CA ALA A 268 6.59 -1.65 -12.58
C ALA A 268 7.02 -0.22 -12.96
N PRO A 269 7.16 0.15 -14.26
CA PRO A 269 7.62 1.50 -14.61
C PRO A 269 6.73 2.61 -14.08
N LYS A 270 5.40 2.39 -14.04
CA LYS A 270 4.48 3.37 -13.48
C LYS A 270 4.58 3.42 -11.96
N LEU A 271 4.66 2.28 -11.28
CA LEU A 271 4.79 2.23 -9.83
C LEU A 271 6.07 2.94 -9.35
N VAL A 272 7.20 2.65 -9.99
CA VAL A 272 8.50 3.25 -9.63
C VAL A 272 8.50 4.76 -9.89
N ARG A 273 8.02 5.20 -11.06
CA ARG A 273 7.91 6.63 -11.40
C ARG A 273 7.04 7.39 -10.40
N ASP A 274 5.97 6.78 -9.94
CA ASP A 274 5.04 7.38 -8.99
C ASP A 274 5.50 7.21 -7.52
N GLY A 275 6.71 6.67 -7.28
CA GLY A 275 7.27 6.48 -5.93
C GLY A 275 6.55 5.45 -5.07
N LEU A 276 5.84 4.52 -5.71
CA LEU A 276 5.11 3.46 -5.04
C LEU A 276 6.00 2.22 -4.86
N TYR A 277 6.93 2.33 -3.92
CA TYR A 277 8.00 1.34 -3.72
C TYR A 277 7.50 0.01 -3.15
N LEU A 278 6.64 0.04 -2.13
CA LEU A 278 6.06 -1.17 -1.53
C LEU A 278 4.57 -1.25 -1.83
N THR A 279 4.18 -2.16 -2.71
CA THR A 279 2.79 -2.32 -3.15
C THR A 279 2.35 -3.77 -3.12
N GLY A 280 1.02 -3.97 -3.10
CA GLY A 280 0.40 -5.28 -3.26
C GLY A 280 -0.51 -5.27 -4.49
N LEU A 281 -0.25 -6.16 -5.43
CA LEU A 281 -1.09 -6.36 -6.61
C LEU A 281 -2.06 -7.49 -6.33
N ASP A 282 -3.33 -7.29 -6.71
CA ASP A 282 -4.35 -8.35 -6.72
C ASP A 282 -4.64 -8.73 -8.16
N VAL A 283 -4.36 -9.99 -8.50
CA VAL A 283 -4.41 -10.50 -9.87
C VAL A 283 -5.37 -11.68 -9.95
N ILE A 284 -6.33 -11.64 -10.88
CA ILE A 284 -7.23 -12.74 -11.20
C ILE A 284 -7.01 -13.11 -12.66
N ASN A 285 -6.71 -14.36 -12.93
CA ASN A 285 -6.54 -14.92 -14.28
C ASN A 285 -5.72 -13.99 -15.22
N GLY A 286 -4.55 -13.55 -14.74
CA GLY A 286 -3.65 -12.67 -15.50
C GLY A 286 -4.11 -11.21 -15.66
N LYS A 287 -5.22 -10.81 -15.00
CA LYS A 287 -5.69 -9.42 -14.99
C LYS A 287 -5.44 -8.75 -13.64
N LEU A 288 -4.94 -7.53 -13.66
CA LEU A 288 -4.74 -6.71 -12.47
C LEU A 288 -6.06 -6.09 -12.02
N ILE A 289 -6.51 -6.46 -10.83
CA ILE A 289 -7.77 -6.01 -10.27
C ILE A 289 -7.60 -4.79 -9.37
N GLU A 290 -6.51 -4.74 -8.59
CA GLU A 290 -6.26 -3.68 -7.64
C GLU A 290 -4.75 -3.52 -7.34
N VAL A 291 -4.33 -2.27 -7.14
CA VAL A 291 -3.02 -1.91 -6.58
C VAL A 291 -3.21 -1.38 -5.17
N ASN A 292 -2.64 -2.07 -4.19
CA ASN A 292 -2.72 -1.69 -2.78
C ASN A 292 -1.42 -0.97 -2.38
N VAL A 293 -1.50 0.31 -2.02
CA VAL A 293 -0.32 1.18 -1.83
C VAL A 293 -0.09 1.62 -0.39
N MET A 294 -1.13 1.63 0.47
CA MET A 294 -1.01 2.19 1.82
C MET A 294 -0.30 1.24 2.80
N ALA A 295 -0.88 0.10 3.05
CA ALA A 295 -0.32 -0.88 3.96
C ALA A 295 -0.51 -2.31 3.40
N PRO A 296 0.10 -2.64 2.24
CA PRO A 296 -0.10 -3.96 1.66
C PRO A 296 0.26 -5.05 2.69
N GLY A 297 -0.73 -5.89 2.97
CA GLY A 297 -0.58 -7.04 3.83
C GLY A 297 -0.11 -8.29 3.08
N GLY A 298 0.28 -9.32 3.84
CA GLY A 298 0.65 -10.62 3.27
C GLY A 298 2.05 -11.11 3.66
N ILE A 299 2.94 -10.24 4.15
CA ILE A 299 4.33 -10.60 4.50
C ILE A 299 4.38 -11.86 5.38
N VAL A 300 3.60 -11.89 6.46
CA VAL A 300 3.61 -13.02 7.41
C VAL A 300 3.19 -14.33 6.74
N ARG A 301 2.10 -14.28 5.95
CA ARG A 301 1.56 -15.46 5.27
C ARG A 301 2.47 -15.96 4.17
N ILE A 302 2.98 -15.05 3.33
CA ILE A 302 3.93 -15.37 2.26
C ILE A 302 5.21 -15.96 2.86
N ASN A 303 5.74 -15.38 3.93
CA ASN A 303 6.91 -15.89 4.64
C ASN A 303 6.71 -17.34 5.09
N LYS A 304 5.54 -17.62 5.71
CA LYS A 304 5.21 -18.96 6.21
C LYS A 304 5.04 -19.97 5.05
N LEU A 305 4.29 -19.60 4.02
CA LEU A 305 3.96 -20.47 2.89
C LEU A 305 5.17 -20.75 2.00
N ASN A 306 6.00 -19.74 1.74
CA ASN A 306 7.11 -19.82 0.80
C ASN A 306 8.47 -20.02 1.48
N ARG A 307 8.52 -20.03 2.84
CA ARG A 307 9.75 -20.16 3.65
C ARG A 307 10.77 -19.05 3.34
N VAL A 308 10.30 -17.83 3.21
CA VAL A 308 11.11 -16.62 2.94
C VAL A 308 11.01 -15.61 4.09
N ARG A 309 11.78 -14.52 4.00
CA ARG A 309 11.80 -13.44 4.99
C ARG A 309 11.70 -12.09 4.28
N LEU A 310 10.53 -11.76 3.74
CA LEU A 310 10.30 -10.57 2.92
C LEU A 310 10.59 -9.24 3.61
N GLN A 311 10.51 -9.17 4.93
CA GLN A 311 10.91 -8.00 5.69
C GLN A 311 12.39 -7.64 5.50
N ARG A 312 13.27 -8.61 5.18
CA ARG A 312 14.71 -8.36 4.97
C ARG A 312 14.95 -7.50 3.73
N PRO A 313 14.58 -7.92 2.50
CA PRO A 313 14.78 -7.07 1.32
C PRO A 313 14.05 -5.72 1.42
N ILE A 314 12.92 -5.64 2.17
CA ILE A 314 12.26 -4.36 2.39
C ILE A 314 13.16 -3.44 3.24
N MET A 315 13.76 -3.94 4.31
CA MET A 315 14.67 -3.15 5.14
C MET A 315 15.99 -2.85 4.41
N ASP A 316 16.53 -3.79 3.63
CA ASP A 316 17.70 -3.56 2.76
C ASP A 316 17.45 -2.37 1.81
N PHE A 317 16.26 -2.33 1.19
CA PHE A 317 15.86 -1.22 0.33
C PHE A 317 15.82 0.12 1.08
N VAL A 318 15.22 0.16 2.27
CA VAL A 318 15.17 1.38 3.09
C VAL A 318 16.58 1.86 3.44
N GLU A 319 17.45 0.95 3.88
CA GLU A 319 18.83 1.25 4.23
C GLU A 319 19.60 1.82 3.04
N ASN A 320 19.54 1.16 1.89
CA ASN A 320 20.22 1.58 0.66
C ASN A 320 19.77 2.98 0.18
N VAL A 321 18.46 3.26 0.26
CA VAL A 321 17.94 4.58 -0.15
C VAL A 321 18.39 5.67 0.81
N VAL A 322 18.35 5.43 2.12
CA VAL A 322 18.82 6.39 3.13
C VAL A 322 20.32 6.64 2.99
N GLU A 323 21.13 5.61 2.77
CA GLU A 323 22.57 5.75 2.54
C GLU A 323 22.89 6.54 1.26
N ALA A 324 22.17 6.25 0.16
CA ALA A 324 22.31 6.99 -1.09
C ALA A 324 21.95 8.48 -0.91
N LYS A 325 20.83 8.78 -0.20
CA LYS A 325 20.43 10.15 0.11
C LYS A 325 21.52 10.88 0.92
N ALA A 326 22.04 10.25 1.96
CA ALA A 326 23.11 10.82 2.78
C ALA A 326 24.41 11.08 2.01
N LEU A 327 24.73 10.24 1.01
CA LEU A 327 25.87 10.45 0.13
C LEU A 327 25.66 11.69 -0.75
N VAL A 328 24.50 11.83 -1.37
CA VAL A 328 24.15 13.00 -2.19
C VAL A 328 24.25 14.30 -1.39
N GLU A 329 23.72 14.31 -0.15
CA GLU A 329 23.78 15.50 0.71
C GLU A 329 25.22 15.85 1.11
N ARG A 330 26.05 14.86 1.40
CA ARG A 330 27.50 15.11 1.65
C ARG A 330 28.20 15.73 0.43
N GLN A 331 27.90 15.25 -0.77
CA GLN A 331 28.46 15.79 -2.01
C GLN A 331 28.02 17.25 -2.26
N LYS A 332 26.74 17.55 -2.05
CA LYS A 332 26.21 18.92 -2.14
C LYS A 332 26.87 19.87 -1.15
N ASN A 333 27.06 19.43 0.10
CA ASN A 333 27.70 20.23 1.13
C ASN A 333 29.19 20.47 0.84
N ALA A 334 29.91 19.44 0.36
CA ALA A 334 31.30 19.59 -0.07
C ALA A 334 31.45 20.57 -1.26
N PHE A 335 30.50 20.52 -2.21
CA PHE A 335 30.48 21.49 -3.32
C PHE A 335 30.21 22.92 -2.85
N ARG A 336 29.25 23.14 -1.93
CA ARG A 336 28.99 24.46 -1.34
C ARG A 336 30.23 24.99 -0.62
N GLN A 337 30.87 24.15 0.20
CA GLN A 337 32.09 24.51 0.90
C GLN A 337 33.21 24.94 -0.10
N ALA A 338 33.39 24.22 -1.18
CA ALA A 338 34.38 24.58 -2.19
C ALA A 338 34.09 25.91 -2.86
N ILE A 339 32.83 26.33 -3.05
CA ILE A 339 32.43 27.63 -3.56
C ILE A 339 32.74 28.72 -2.52
N ASP A 340 32.42 28.49 -1.24
CA ASP A 340 32.68 29.45 -0.16
C ASP A 340 34.18 29.69 0.01
N ASP A 341 34.99 28.63 -0.05
CA ASP A 341 36.45 28.70 0.03
C ASP A 341 37.06 29.49 -1.16
N ALA A 342 36.47 29.33 -2.38
CA ALA A 342 36.93 30.08 -3.56
C ALA A 342 36.64 31.59 -3.49
N ASN A 343 35.64 32.01 -2.70
CA ASN A 343 35.29 33.42 -2.52
C ASN A 343 36.14 34.12 -1.43
N THR A 344 36.94 33.38 -0.67
CA THR A 344 37.79 33.90 0.42
C THR A 344 39.21 34.22 -0.03
N HIS A 345 39.54 34.11 -1.30
CA HIS A 345 40.78 34.49 -1.95
C HIS A 345 40.53 35.58 -3.01
#